data_643836e371c0527fc1412cfff6765dc4
#
_entry.id   643836e371c0527fc1412cfff6765dc4
#
_cell.length_a   1.000
_cell.length_b   1.000
_cell.length_c   1.000
_cell.angle_alpha   90.00
_cell.angle_beta   90.00
_cell.angle_gamma   90.00
#
_symmetry.space_group_name_H-M   'P 1'
#
loop_
_entity.id
_entity.type
_entity.pdbx_description
1 polymer ?
#
loop_
_entity_poly.entity_id
_entity_poly.type
_entity_poly.pdbx_seq_one_letter_code
_entity_poly.pdbx_strand_id
1 'polypeptide(L)'
;GVGTVDENGFVYDKNNERVVCPDAGVEAAAWESGMDNATRFDLEGNGEDDIGIKIFTVRNDAKKPVGYVINQESVDLNAYLYAEKGFLKEMAEELGYNDDAKKYEQEAKKLGNYINTQMYDEETGFYYDVQTNEDGSVKKLLVNRGKGTEGWIPLWAKCATQEQAAQVVKNMMDAGKFNTYVPFPTASKDNDKYNPSTYWRGPVWLDQALYAVEALQNYGYNDEAKETTLKLFDHCKGLVGTGPIHENYNPETGEGLHTRNFSWSASAFYLLYQNTLTSTQTTSQNGLAIPTTSVEVKVNKELLADAIKKAEALREAEYTQQSYQGLIVALDNGRKVYNDENATQEAVDLATKQLNEAMKALVKVNPTVDEENNESTQQKPSQNPTTEDSTMILGYTLLLGLASGAALFIKRKKQDC
;
A
#
# COMPACT_ATOMS: atom_id res chain seq x y z
N GLY A 1 24.65 27.53 32.22
CA GLY A 1 24.21 27.47 33.60
C GLY A 1 23.56 26.14 33.88
N VAL A 2 23.93 25.53 34.99
CA VAL A 2 23.41 24.22 35.38
C VAL A 2 21.94 24.38 35.75
N GLY A 3 21.06 23.69 35.00
CA GLY A 3 19.63 23.64 35.30
C GLY A 3 19.35 22.71 36.49
N THR A 4 18.17 22.85 37.10
CA THR A 4 17.68 21.90 38.10
C THR A 4 17.00 20.73 37.44
N VAL A 5 17.13 19.53 38.02
CA VAL A 5 16.43 18.31 37.55
C VAL A 5 15.32 18.00 38.55
N ASP A 6 14.10 17.78 38.07
CA ASP A 6 12.97 17.38 38.92
C ASP A 6 12.96 15.87 39.22
N GLU A 7 12.02 15.42 40.05
CA GLU A 7 11.85 14.01 40.46
C GLU A 7 11.57 13.04 39.28
N ASN A 8 11.12 13.57 38.16
CA ASN A 8 10.85 12.81 36.93
C ASN A 8 12.01 12.85 35.92
N GLY A 9 13.16 13.49 36.30
CA GLY A 9 14.34 13.60 35.45
C GLY A 9 14.32 14.72 34.44
N PHE A 10 13.32 15.62 34.46
CA PHE A 10 13.28 16.77 33.55
C PHE A 10 14.26 17.87 34.01
N VAL A 11 14.99 18.43 33.06
CA VAL A 11 15.95 19.53 33.28
C VAL A 11 15.25 20.86 33.08
N TYR A 12 15.50 21.81 34.02
CA TYR A 12 14.97 23.17 33.94
C TYR A 12 16.14 24.19 33.92
N ASP A 13 15.96 25.26 33.16
CA ASP A 13 16.93 26.34 33.06
C ASP A 13 16.86 27.29 34.30
N LYS A 14 17.69 28.33 34.27
CA LYS A 14 17.72 29.36 35.34
C LYS A 14 16.40 30.12 35.52
N ASN A 15 15.51 30.09 34.53
CA ASN A 15 14.20 30.72 34.57
C ASN A 15 13.10 29.73 35.00
N ASN A 16 13.49 28.53 35.42
CA ASN A 16 12.62 27.42 35.76
C ASN A 16 11.75 26.96 34.55
N GLU A 17 12.31 27.08 33.35
CA GLU A 17 11.70 26.57 32.12
C GLU A 17 12.34 25.23 31.75
N ARG A 18 11.52 24.29 31.31
CA ARG A 18 11.99 22.97 30.89
C ARG A 18 12.92 23.09 29.67
N VAL A 19 14.10 22.53 29.81
CA VAL A 19 15.08 22.41 28.72
C VAL A 19 14.78 21.16 27.92
N VAL A 20 14.54 21.32 26.63
CA VAL A 20 14.39 20.21 25.68
C VAL A 20 15.74 19.99 25.00
N CYS A 21 16.27 18.78 25.13
CA CYS A 21 17.44 18.38 24.36
C CYS A 21 17.05 18.35 22.88
N PRO A 22 17.80 19.03 21.99
CA PRO A 22 17.49 19.03 20.56
C PRO A 22 17.32 17.61 19.97
N ASP A 23 18.22 16.69 20.30
CA ASP A 23 18.16 15.30 19.81
C ASP A 23 16.84 14.62 20.22
N ALA A 24 16.43 14.73 21.48
CA ALA A 24 15.19 14.14 21.97
C ALA A 24 13.94 14.83 21.35
N GLY A 25 14.01 16.13 21.10
CA GLY A 25 12.93 16.87 20.47
C GLY A 25 12.74 16.48 19.01
N VAL A 26 13.84 16.26 18.27
CA VAL A 26 13.82 15.78 16.88
C VAL A 26 13.33 14.35 16.81
N GLU A 27 13.83 13.47 17.70
CA GLU A 27 13.40 12.07 17.77
C GLU A 27 11.89 11.98 18.07
N ALA A 28 11.37 12.79 18.99
CA ALA A 28 9.92 12.84 19.26
C ALA A 28 9.12 13.30 18.03
N ALA A 29 9.57 14.35 17.33
CA ALA A 29 8.90 14.83 16.11
C ALA A 29 8.93 13.78 14.99
N ALA A 30 10.05 13.06 14.83
CA ALA A 30 10.16 11.98 13.86
C ALA A 30 9.22 10.82 14.19
N TRP A 31 9.13 10.41 15.44
CA TRP A 31 8.19 9.36 15.89
C TRP A 31 6.72 9.79 15.72
N GLU A 32 6.39 11.04 16.03
CA GLU A 32 5.03 11.58 15.83
C GLU A 32 4.64 11.60 14.34
N SER A 33 5.60 11.76 13.43
CA SER A 33 5.37 11.68 12.00
C SER A 33 5.21 10.26 11.48
N GLY A 34 5.66 9.25 12.25
CA GLY A 34 5.77 7.86 11.83
C GLY A 34 6.98 7.54 10.93
N MET A 35 7.83 8.52 10.61
CA MET A 35 9.00 8.38 9.73
C MET A 35 10.32 8.47 10.52
N ASP A 36 10.48 7.63 11.51
CA ASP A 36 11.42 7.68 12.64
C ASP A 36 12.84 8.21 12.35
N ASN A 37 13.44 7.80 11.25
CA ASN A 37 14.80 8.21 10.89
C ASN A 37 14.91 8.77 9.47
N ALA A 38 13.79 9.29 8.91
CA ALA A 38 13.79 9.89 7.60
C ALA A 38 14.77 11.06 7.50
N THR A 39 15.33 11.27 6.31
CA THR A 39 16.34 12.31 6.07
C THR A 39 15.81 13.73 6.34
N ARG A 40 14.48 13.92 6.27
CA ARG A 40 13.81 15.18 6.60
C ARG A 40 13.97 15.61 8.06
N PHE A 41 14.32 14.68 8.96
CA PHE A 41 14.55 14.92 10.38
C PHE A 41 16.04 14.92 10.79
N ASP A 42 16.94 15.07 9.82
CA ASP A 42 18.37 15.18 10.16
C ASP A 42 18.63 16.43 11.00
N LEU A 43 19.23 16.21 12.16
CA LEU A 43 19.50 17.26 13.13
C LEU A 43 20.45 18.33 12.58
N GLU A 44 21.48 17.88 11.88
CA GLU A 44 22.45 18.74 11.22
C GLU A 44 21.93 19.22 9.87
N GLY A 45 22.14 20.49 9.55
CA GLY A 45 21.79 21.04 8.26
C GLY A 45 22.59 20.40 7.12
N ASN A 46 22.00 20.34 5.94
CA ASN A 46 22.63 19.85 4.72
C ASN A 46 22.87 20.99 3.74
N GLY A 47 24.03 21.61 3.87
CA GLY A 47 24.44 22.78 3.03
C GLY A 47 24.12 24.13 3.68
N GLU A 48 24.49 25.22 2.99
CA GLU A 48 24.39 26.61 3.51
C GLU A 48 22.94 27.07 3.78
N ASP A 49 21.98 26.46 3.09
CA ASP A 49 20.59 26.82 3.13
C ASP A 49 19.76 26.07 4.17
N ASP A 50 20.33 25.03 4.75
CA ASP A 50 19.71 24.23 5.81
C ASP A 50 20.46 24.45 7.13
N ILE A 51 19.87 25.23 8.03
CA ILE A 51 20.47 25.56 9.33
C ILE A 51 20.33 24.44 10.38
N GLY A 52 19.86 23.27 9.97
CA GLY A 52 19.54 22.16 10.87
C GLY A 52 18.23 22.38 11.64
N ILE A 53 17.83 21.36 12.39
CA ILE A 53 16.60 21.43 13.18
C ILE A 53 16.83 22.26 14.45
N LYS A 54 15.93 23.17 14.72
CA LYS A 54 15.84 23.96 15.96
C LYS A 54 14.54 23.64 16.67
N ILE A 55 14.58 23.68 18.00
CA ILE A 55 13.39 23.49 18.83
C ILE A 55 12.93 24.86 19.33
N PHE A 56 11.66 25.17 19.07
CA PHE A 56 11.03 26.40 19.57
C PHE A 56 10.03 26.06 20.67
N THR A 57 9.98 26.91 21.68
CA THR A 57 9.04 26.79 22.79
C THR A 57 7.72 27.49 22.42
N VAL A 58 6.64 26.72 22.36
CA VAL A 58 5.29 27.28 22.20
C VAL A 58 4.80 27.81 23.55
N ARG A 59 4.30 29.06 23.55
CA ARG A 59 3.83 29.73 24.76
C ARG A 59 2.37 30.11 24.61
N ASN A 60 1.61 30.00 25.71
CA ASN A 60 0.25 30.53 25.78
C ASN A 60 0.22 32.05 25.96
N ASP A 61 -0.99 32.65 26.04
CA ASP A 61 -1.18 34.10 26.24
C ASP A 61 -0.53 34.62 27.53
N ALA A 62 -0.41 33.79 28.55
CA ALA A 62 0.29 34.11 29.79
C ALA A 62 1.81 33.91 29.69
N LYS A 63 2.35 33.70 28.47
CA LYS A 63 3.77 33.46 28.16
C LYS A 63 4.37 32.22 28.85
N LYS A 64 3.54 31.29 29.32
CA LYS A 64 4.00 30.04 29.90
C LYS A 64 4.24 29.01 28.79
N PRO A 65 5.31 28.20 28.87
CA PRO A 65 5.53 27.08 27.96
C PRO A 65 4.35 26.11 27.98
N VAL A 66 3.85 25.72 26.82
CA VAL A 66 2.74 24.74 26.66
C VAL A 66 3.09 23.62 25.70
N GLY A 67 4.23 23.72 25.03
CA GLY A 67 4.72 22.70 24.12
C GLY A 67 5.99 23.12 23.40
N TYR A 68 6.43 22.29 22.49
CA TYR A 68 7.62 22.49 21.68
C TYR A 68 7.30 22.12 20.23
N VAL A 69 7.93 22.81 19.28
CA VAL A 69 7.83 22.52 17.86
C VAL A 69 9.22 22.58 17.22
N ILE A 70 9.44 21.83 16.17
CA ILE A 70 10.62 21.99 15.32
C ILE A 70 10.42 23.16 14.35
N ASN A 71 11.51 23.72 13.83
CA ASN A 71 11.49 24.81 12.87
C ASN A 71 11.18 24.33 11.44
N GLN A 72 10.20 23.46 11.29
CA GLN A 72 9.90 22.80 10.02
C GLN A 72 8.40 22.60 9.87
N GLU A 73 7.88 22.97 8.71
CA GLU A 73 6.51 22.71 8.28
C GLU A 73 6.51 21.53 7.34
N SER A 74 5.79 20.49 7.69
CA SER A 74 5.74 19.21 6.94
C SER A 74 4.80 19.32 5.76
N VAL A 75 5.27 19.00 4.56
CA VAL A 75 4.47 19.07 3.33
C VAL A 75 3.34 18.04 3.31
N ASP A 76 3.60 16.83 3.77
CA ASP A 76 2.60 15.76 3.90
C ASP A 76 1.51 16.11 4.91
N LEU A 77 1.85 16.59 6.10
CA LEU A 77 0.86 17.00 7.10
C LEU A 77 -0.04 18.13 6.55
N ASN A 78 0.52 19.12 5.85
CA ASN A 78 -0.27 20.16 5.21
C ASN A 78 -1.18 19.58 4.11
N ALA A 79 -0.72 18.60 3.34
CA ALA A 79 -1.52 17.94 2.33
C ALA A 79 -2.64 17.08 2.94
N TYR A 80 -2.38 16.37 4.05
CA TYR A 80 -3.44 15.66 4.80
C TYR A 80 -4.50 16.62 5.34
N LEU A 81 -4.09 17.77 5.92
CA LEU A 81 -5.02 18.80 6.37
C LEU A 81 -5.84 19.39 5.23
N TYR A 82 -5.25 19.53 4.04
CA TYR A 82 -5.99 19.95 2.85
C TYR A 82 -7.08 18.93 2.48
N ALA A 83 -6.73 17.65 2.43
CA ALA A 83 -7.69 16.57 2.13
C ALA A 83 -8.79 16.49 3.20
N GLU A 84 -8.43 16.61 4.49
CA GLU A 84 -9.39 16.62 5.61
C GLU A 84 -10.42 17.74 5.46
N LYS A 85 -9.99 18.96 5.08
CA LYS A 85 -10.91 20.06 4.82
C LYS A 85 -11.87 19.77 3.66
N GLY A 86 -11.42 19.04 2.64
CA GLY A 86 -12.28 18.53 1.58
C GLY A 86 -13.36 17.58 2.11
N PHE A 87 -12.97 16.60 2.93
CA PHE A 87 -13.91 15.66 3.55
C PHE A 87 -14.89 16.37 4.50
N LEU A 88 -14.41 17.30 5.32
CA LEU A 88 -15.27 18.09 6.21
C LEU A 88 -16.27 18.96 5.42
N LYS A 89 -15.86 19.51 4.29
CA LYS A 89 -16.76 20.25 3.39
C LYS A 89 -17.87 19.34 2.88
N GLU A 90 -17.51 18.17 2.33
CA GLU A 90 -18.49 17.18 1.81
C GLU A 90 -19.48 16.72 2.89
N MET A 91 -19.00 16.43 4.10
CA MET A 91 -19.83 16.08 5.25
C MET A 91 -20.78 17.21 5.64
N ALA A 92 -20.28 18.46 5.65
CA ALA A 92 -21.08 19.62 5.99
C ALA A 92 -22.17 19.89 4.93
N GLU A 93 -21.87 19.71 3.64
CA GLU A 93 -22.85 19.80 2.55
C GLU A 93 -23.96 18.75 2.70
N GLU A 94 -23.60 17.49 2.96
CA GLU A 94 -24.55 16.39 3.14
C GLU A 94 -25.47 16.60 4.35
N LEU A 95 -24.94 17.21 5.42
CA LEU A 95 -25.69 17.52 6.63
C LEU A 95 -26.45 18.87 6.58
N GLY A 96 -26.30 19.64 5.50
CA GLY A 96 -26.95 20.94 5.32
C GLY A 96 -26.28 22.10 6.06
N TYR A 97 -25.05 21.94 6.57
CA TYR A 97 -24.26 22.99 7.24
C TYR A 97 -23.50 23.86 6.21
N ASN A 98 -24.25 24.59 5.39
CA ASN A 98 -23.70 25.31 4.23
C ASN A 98 -22.61 26.37 4.58
N ASP A 99 -22.68 27.00 5.75
CA ASP A 99 -21.70 27.97 6.17
C ASP A 99 -20.38 27.33 6.57
N ASP A 100 -20.42 26.16 7.22
CA ASP A 100 -19.25 25.36 7.54
C ASP A 100 -18.62 24.81 6.26
N ALA A 101 -19.41 24.34 5.31
CA ALA A 101 -18.94 23.88 4.01
C ALA A 101 -18.14 24.97 3.28
N LYS A 102 -18.67 26.20 3.21
CA LYS A 102 -17.95 27.34 2.62
C LYS A 102 -16.67 27.69 3.36
N LYS A 103 -16.69 27.62 4.69
CA LYS A 103 -15.50 27.84 5.52
C LYS A 103 -14.40 26.83 5.19
N TYR A 104 -14.72 25.53 5.18
CA TYR A 104 -13.75 24.47 4.87
C TYR A 104 -13.21 24.60 3.43
N GLU A 105 -14.05 24.95 2.47
CA GLU A 105 -13.62 25.21 1.09
C GLU A 105 -12.59 26.36 1.01
N GLN A 106 -12.84 27.47 1.71
CA GLN A 106 -11.93 28.60 1.74
C GLN A 106 -10.60 28.26 2.42
N GLU A 107 -10.66 27.53 3.52
CA GLU A 107 -9.48 27.06 4.24
C GLU A 107 -8.67 26.08 3.38
N ALA A 108 -9.30 25.13 2.70
CA ALA A 108 -8.64 24.22 1.76
C ALA A 108 -7.97 24.99 0.63
N LYS A 109 -8.67 25.93 0.00
CA LYS A 109 -8.11 26.76 -1.08
C LYS A 109 -6.89 27.54 -0.64
N LYS A 110 -6.92 28.13 0.56
CA LYS A 110 -5.78 28.87 1.13
C LYS A 110 -4.58 27.93 1.34
N LEU A 111 -4.84 26.76 1.91
CA LEU A 111 -3.81 25.77 2.22
C LEU A 111 -3.20 25.17 0.94
N GLY A 112 -4.04 24.78 -0.03
CA GLY A 112 -3.57 24.28 -1.32
C GLY A 112 -2.71 25.29 -2.07
N ASN A 113 -3.08 26.59 -2.03
CA ASN A 113 -2.24 27.64 -2.61
C ASN A 113 -0.90 27.74 -1.89
N TYR A 114 -0.88 27.64 -0.56
CA TYR A 114 0.36 27.65 0.23
C TYR A 114 1.27 26.46 -0.15
N ILE A 115 0.74 25.24 -0.21
CA ILE A 115 1.49 24.05 -0.60
C ILE A 115 2.11 24.24 -1.99
N ASN A 116 1.33 24.69 -2.97
CA ASN A 116 1.79 24.83 -4.36
C ASN A 116 2.78 25.97 -4.59
N THR A 117 2.78 27.00 -3.72
CA THR A 117 3.64 28.18 -3.92
C THR A 117 4.85 28.21 -2.97
N GLN A 118 4.77 27.57 -1.82
CA GLN A 118 5.82 27.62 -0.80
C GLN A 118 6.52 26.27 -0.56
N MET A 119 5.89 25.17 -0.94
CA MET A 119 6.42 23.83 -0.68
C MET A 119 6.82 23.08 -1.95
N TYR A 120 6.68 23.68 -3.12
CA TYR A 120 7.09 23.12 -4.41
C TYR A 120 8.35 23.78 -4.92
N ASP A 121 9.33 22.98 -5.34
CA ASP A 121 10.54 23.42 -5.99
C ASP A 121 10.45 23.17 -7.51
N GLU A 122 10.52 24.26 -8.29
CA GLU A 122 10.39 24.19 -9.75
C GLU A 122 11.62 23.54 -10.42
N GLU A 123 12.80 23.67 -9.81
CA GLU A 123 14.05 23.15 -10.38
C GLU A 123 14.07 21.62 -10.33
N THR A 124 13.73 21.03 -9.19
CA THR A 124 13.70 19.57 -9.01
C THR A 124 12.37 18.95 -9.41
N GLY A 125 11.31 19.75 -9.56
CA GLY A 125 9.97 19.31 -9.89
C GLY A 125 9.35 18.45 -8.79
N PHE A 126 9.57 18.82 -7.51
CA PHE A 126 9.12 18.01 -6.38
C PHE A 126 8.71 18.87 -5.19
N TYR A 127 7.94 18.30 -4.25
CA TYR A 127 7.52 18.98 -3.02
C TYR A 127 8.44 18.64 -1.86
N TYR A 128 8.66 19.63 -0.99
CA TYR A 128 9.54 19.53 0.18
C TYR A 128 8.95 20.25 1.38
N ASP A 129 9.46 19.91 2.55
CA ASP A 129 9.23 20.67 3.77
C ASP A 129 9.83 22.05 3.69
N VAL A 130 9.30 22.96 4.51
CA VAL A 130 9.77 24.33 4.62
C VAL A 130 10.37 24.57 5.99
N GLN A 131 11.58 25.09 6.03
CA GLN A 131 12.20 25.55 7.25
C GLN A 131 11.67 26.93 7.62
N THR A 132 11.27 27.12 8.87
CA THR A 132 10.72 28.37 9.40
C THR A 132 11.64 29.01 10.43
N ASN A 133 11.43 30.28 10.73
CA ASN A 133 12.01 30.94 11.89
C ASN A 133 11.04 30.92 13.07
N GLU A 134 11.54 31.42 14.24
CA GLU A 134 10.80 31.38 15.50
C GLU A 134 9.46 32.15 15.46
N ASP A 135 9.34 33.17 14.61
CA ASP A 135 8.10 33.94 14.40
C ASP A 135 7.14 33.26 13.39
N GLY A 136 7.48 32.07 12.89
CA GLY A 136 6.70 31.30 11.92
C GLY A 136 6.78 31.80 10.49
N SER A 137 7.61 32.81 10.19
CA SER A 137 7.81 33.22 8.79
C SER A 137 8.61 32.16 8.03
N VAL A 138 8.23 31.96 6.75
CA VAL A 138 8.88 31.00 5.86
C VAL A 138 10.30 31.44 5.55
N LYS A 139 11.23 30.53 5.58
CA LYS A 139 12.63 30.77 5.21
C LYS A 139 13.03 30.12 3.92
N LYS A 140 13.06 28.76 3.89
CA LYS A 140 13.59 28.00 2.76
C LYS A 140 12.93 26.65 2.60
N LEU A 141 12.87 26.18 1.36
CA LEU A 141 12.60 24.79 1.05
C LEU A 141 13.79 23.91 1.44
N LEU A 142 13.54 22.76 2.04
CA LEU A 142 14.54 21.80 2.48
C LEU A 142 14.95 20.83 1.35
N VAL A 143 15.21 21.36 0.14
CA VAL A 143 15.57 20.58 -1.05
C VAL A 143 16.81 19.73 -0.82
N ASN A 144 17.79 20.26 -0.08
CA ASN A 144 19.05 19.58 0.19
C ASN A 144 18.94 18.35 1.09
N ARG A 145 17.80 18.14 1.73
CA ARG A 145 17.52 16.89 2.48
C ARG A 145 17.10 15.74 1.59
N GLY A 146 16.92 16.03 0.29
CA GLY A 146 16.55 15.08 -0.73
C GLY A 146 15.05 14.78 -0.76
N LYS A 147 14.64 13.98 -1.73
CA LYS A 147 13.24 13.61 -1.96
C LYS A 147 12.87 12.40 -1.12
N GLY A 148 11.68 12.43 -0.53
CA GLY A 148 11.10 11.33 0.21
C GLY A 148 9.61 11.13 -0.13
N THR A 149 8.98 10.18 0.54
CA THR A 149 7.56 9.83 0.32
C THR A 149 6.60 10.99 0.58
N GLU A 150 6.97 11.91 1.45
CA GLU A 150 6.19 13.10 1.77
C GLU A 150 5.88 13.96 0.55
N GLY A 151 6.75 13.94 -0.45
CA GLY A 151 6.66 14.82 -1.62
C GLY A 151 5.62 14.43 -2.66
N TRP A 152 5.01 13.24 -2.60
CA TRP A 152 3.86 12.90 -3.46
C TRP A 152 2.51 12.95 -2.75
N ILE A 153 2.49 13.23 -1.44
CA ILE A 153 1.23 13.35 -0.71
C ILE A 153 0.37 14.52 -1.22
N PRO A 154 0.91 15.66 -1.71
CA PRO A 154 0.11 16.67 -2.40
C PRO A 154 -0.68 16.14 -3.62
N LEU A 155 -0.14 15.13 -4.34
CA LEU A 155 -0.87 14.46 -5.42
C LEU A 155 -1.96 13.54 -4.88
N TRP A 156 -1.65 12.77 -3.84
CA TRP A 156 -2.65 11.96 -3.15
C TRP A 156 -3.81 12.81 -2.63
N ALA A 157 -3.53 13.95 -2.03
CA ALA A 157 -4.51 14.90 -1.54
C ALA A 157 -5.25 15.67 -2.66
N LYS A 158 -4.85 15.52 -3.93
CA LYS A 158 -5.40 16.24 -5.10
C LYS A 158 -5.26 17.78 -5.01
N CYS A 159 -4.25 18.28 -4.33
CA CYS A 159 -4.01 19.73 -4.23
C CYS A 159 -2.97 20.26 -5.21
N ALA A 160 -2.13 19.42 -5.82
CA ALA A 160 -1.15 19.82 -6.82
C ALA A 160 -1.83 20.32 -8.12
N THR A 161 -1.17 21.25 -8.84
CA THR A 161 -1.59 21.55 -10.22
C THR A 161 -1.25 20.38 -11.16
N GLN A 162 -1.86 20.34 -12.34
CA GLN A 162 -1.56 19.30 -13.33
C GLN A 162 -0.10 19.34 -13.78
N GLU A 163 0.46 20.53 -13.93
CA GLU A 163 1.85 20.74 -14.33
C GLU A 163 2.82 20.27 -13.24
N GLN A 164 2.56 20.62 -11.98
CA GLN A 164 3.37 20.18 -10.84
C GLN A 164 3.26 18.68 -10.66
N ALA A 165 2.06 18.12 -10.75
CA ALA A 165 1.84 16.68 -10.68
C ALA A 165 2.63 15.92 -11.76
N ALA A 166 2.65 16.41 -13.00
CA ALA A 166 3.41 15.80 -14.08
C ALA A 166 4.92 15.72 -13.77
N GLN A 167 5.50 16.75 -13.14
CA GLN A 167 6.90 16.75 -12.74
C GLN A 167 7.17 15.80 -11.56
N VAL A 168 6.27 15.75 -10.58
CA VAL A 168 6.36 14.79 -9.47
C VAL A 168 6.30 13.36 -9.99
N VAL A 169 5.35 13.05 -10.87
CA VAL A 169 5.22 11.73 -11.50
C VAL A 169 6.48 11.36 -12.29
N LYS A 170 7.09 12.30 -13.00
CA LYS A 170 8.37 12.06 -13.67
C LYS A 170 9.46 11.63 -12.68
N ASN A 171 9.53 12.25 -11.50
CA ASN A 171 10.44 11.82 -10.44
C ASN A 171 10.04 10.43 -9.88
N MET A 172 8.74 10.17 -9.66
CA MET A 172 8.25 8.89 -9.15
C MET A 172 8.55 7.73 -10.08
N MET A 173 8.50 7.95 -11.41
CA MET A 173 8.72 6.92 -12.43
C MET A 173 10.19 6.81 -12.89
N ASP A 174 11.09 7.61 -12.35
CA ASP A 174 12.53 7.57 -12.67
C ASP A 174 13.21 6.41 -11.92
N ALA A 175 13.82 5.47 -12.66
CA ALA A 175 14.52 4.32 -12.10
C ALA A 175 15.77 4.69 -11.26
N GLY A 176 16.34 5.87 -11.48
CA GLY A 176 17.41 6.44 -10.66
C GLY A 176 16.92 7.08 -9.37
N LYS A 177 15.60 7.14 -9.14
CA LYS A 177 14.99 7.79 -7.99
C LYS A 177 14.02 6.87 -7.26
N PHE A 178 12.74 6.84 -7.66
CA PHE A 178 11.70 6.11 -6.93
C PHE A 178 11.20 4.85 -7.64
N ASN A 179 11.38 4.70 -8.95
CA ASN A 179 10.99 3.48 -9.68
C ASN A 179 12.10 2.41 -9.64
N THR A 180 12.55 2.06 -8.43
CA THR A 180 13.56 1.03 -8.17
C THR A 180 13.04 -0.37 -8.47
N TYR A 181 13.81 -1.42 -8.21
CA TYR A 181 13.35 -2.80 -8.42
C TYR A 181 12.07 -3.08 -7.64
N VAL A 182 11.99 -2.74 -6.34
CA VAL A 182 10.71 -2.57 -5.64
C VAL A 182 10.42 -1.08 -5.59
N PRO A 183 9.38 -0.56 -6.26
CA PRO A 183 9.16 0.86 -6.41
C PRO A 183 8.75 1.57 -5.12
N PHE A 184 8.95 2.88 -5.11
CA PHE A 184 8.57 3.81 -4.04
C PHE A 184 9.33 3.67 -2.73
N PRO A 185 10.70 3.64 -2.78
CA PRO A 185 11.51 3.72 -1.57
C PRO A 185 11.21 5.00 -0.78
N THR A 186 11.36 4.94 0.54
CA THR A 186 11.09 6.07 1.46
C THR A 186 12.03 7.25 1.29
N ALA A 187 13.20 7.04 0.72
CA ALA A 187 14.08 8.09 0.22
C ALA A 187 14.43 7.79 -1.23
N SER A 188 14.52 8.83 -2.06
CA SER A 188 14.92 8.71 -3.45
C SER A 188 16.32 8.13 -3.57
N LYS A 189 16.55 7.27 -4.55
CA LYS A 189 17.86 6.62 -4.77
C LYS A 189 18.98 7.61 -5.06
N ASP A 190 18.69 8.79 -5.58
CA ASP A 190 19.62 9.88 -5.81
C ASP A 190 19.89 10.75 -4.55
N ASN A 191 19.33 10.38 -3.39
CA ASN A 191 19.62 11.03 -2.12
C ASN A 191 20.94 10.49 -1.55
N ASP A 192 21.87 11.37 -1.17
CA ASP A 192 23.18 11.01 -0.60
C ASP A 192 23.10 10.12 0.65
N LYS A 193 21.99 10.18 1.36
CA LYS A 193 21.73 9.38 2.57
C LYS A 193 20.83 8.17 2.31
N TYR A 194 20.56 7.86 1.04
CA TYR A 194 19.82 6.66 0.68
C TYR A 194 20.55 5.40 1.16
N ASN A 195 19.80 4.52 1.81
CA ASN A 195 20.30 3.22 2.25
C ASN A 195 19.17 2.18 2.19
N PRO A 196 19.26 1.20 1.30
CA PRO A 196 18.19 0.23 1.02
C PRO A 196 17.89 -0.73 2.18
N SER A 197 18.67 -0.69 3.26
CA SER A 197 18.56 -1.62 4.39
C SER A 197 18.29 -0.92 5.73
N THR A 198 18.20 0.40 5.76
CA THR A 198 17.77 1.16 6.95
C THR A 198 16.25 1.30 7.00
N TYR A 199 15.70 2.06 7.94
CA TYR A 199 14.27 2.05 8.23
C TYR A 199 13.47 2.98 7.30
N TRP A 200 13.67 4.32 7.41
CA TRP A 200 12.97 5.34 6.58
C TRP A 200 13.91 6.09 5.63
N ARG A 201 15.03 5.49 5.21
CA ARG A 201 16.01 6.08 4.28
C ARG A 201 16.19 5.26 3.00
N GLY A 202 15.22 4.43 2.65
CA GLY A 202 15.31 3.57 1.47
C GLY A 202 14.29 2.44 1.44
N PRO A 203 14.14 1.61 2.49
CA PRO A 203 13.17 0.53 2.46
C PRO A 203 11.78 0.97 2.02
N VAL A 204 11.11 0.11 1.24
CA VAL A 204 9.76 0.36 0.76
C VAL A 204 8.76 -0.06 1.83
N TRP A 205 7.92 0.87 2.24
CA TRP A 205 6.77 0.64 3.09
C TRP A 205 5.52 0.59 2.21
N LEU A 206 4.73 -0.49 2.32
CA LEU A 206 3.61 -0.71 1.40
C LEU A 206 2.46 0.29 1.57
N ASP A 207 2.28 0.84 2.77
CA ASP A 207 1.34 1.94 3.01
C ASP A 207 1.75 3.22 2.28
N GLN A 208 3.05 3.55 2.27
CA GLN A 208 3.57 4.68 1.50
C GLN A 208 3.51 4.43 -0.02
N ALA A 209 3.75 3.20 -0.43
CA ALA A 209 3.57 2.80 -1.83
C ALA A 209 2.10 2.85 -2.27
N LEU A 210 1.14 2.54 -1.37
CA LEU A 210 -0.29 2.71 -1.63
C LEU A 210 -0.62 4.18 -1.90
N TYR A 211 -0.15 5.12 -1.07
CA TYR A 211 -0.33 6.55 -1.32
C TYR A 211 0.29 6.98 -2.66
N ALA A 212 1.46 6.45 -3.01
CA ALA A 212 2.09 6.73 -4.31
C ALA A 212 1.23 6.25 -5.49
N VAL A 213 0.69 5.03 -5.42
CA VAL A 213 -0.18 4.46 -6.46
C VAL A 213 -1.49 5.26 -6.57
N GLU A 214 -2.12 5.60 -5.45
CA GLU A 214 -3.33 6.43 -5.45
C GLU A 214 -3.05 7.86 -5.97
N ALA A 215 -1.86 8.43 -5.68
CA ALA A 215 -1.42 9.70 -6.24
C ALA A 215 -1.33 9.65 -7.77
N LEU A 216 -0.76 8.58 -8.34
CA LEU A 216 -0.75 8.36 -9.78
C LEU A 216 -2.16 8.29 -10.37
N GLN A 217 -3.06 7.51 -9.76
CA GLN A 217 -4.45 7.35 -10.21
C GLN A 217 -5.22 8.68 -10.16
N ASN A 218 -5.02 9.48 -9.11
CA ASN A 218 -5.69 10.77 -8.94
C ASN A 218 -5.41 11.77 -10.08
N TYR A 219 -4.29 11.61 -10.78
CA TYR A 219 -3.89 12.45 -11.91
C TYR A 219 -3.94 11.74 -13.26
N GLY A 220 -4.57 10.55 -13.32
CA GLY A 220 -4.83 9.83 -14.57
C GLY A 220 -3.71 8.92 -15.05
N TYR A 221 -2.64 8.72 -14.27
CA TYR A 221 -1.53 7.82 -14.57
C TYR A 221 -1.85 6.37 -14.18
N ASN A 222 -2.94 5.83 -14.74
CA ASN A 222 -3.47 4.51 -14.36
C ASN A 222 -2.58 3.35 -14.83
N ASP A 223 -1.91 3.49 -15.96
CA ASP A 223 -0.99 2.47 -16.46
C ASP A 223 0.25 2.37 -15.58
N GLU A 224 0.81 3.51 -15.17
CA GLU A 224 1.94 3.59 -14.24
C GLU A 224 1.54 3.05 -12.84
N ALA A 225 0.36 3.37 -12.36
CA ALA A 225 -0.19 2.85 -11.13
C ALA A 225 -0.33 1.33 -11.16
N LYS A 226 -0.83 0.77 -12.26
CA LYS A 226 -0.95 -0.68 -12.46
C LYS A 226 0.44 -1.34 -12.58
N GLU A 227 1.33 -0.78 -13.38
CA GLU A 227 2.69 -1.30 -13.55
C GLU A 227 3.43 -1.37 -12.22
N THR A 228 3.41 -0.28 -11.45
CA THR A 228 4.10 -0.21 -10.16
C THR A 228 3.47 -1.12 -9.11
N THR A 229 2.14 -1.28 -9.10
CA THR A 229 1.46 -2.25 -8.25
C THR A 229 1.88 -3.69 -8.57
N LEU A 230 1.96 -4.05 -9.84
CA LEU A 230 2.44 -5.38 -10.25
C LEU A 230 3.90 -5.60 -9.86
N LYS A 231 4.76 -4.59 -10.02
CA LYS A 231 6.16 -4.66 -9.53
C LYS A 231 6.24 -4.88 -8.01
N LEU A 232 5.40 -4.19 -7.21
CA LEU A 232 5.33 -4.42 -5.77
C LEU A 232 4.99 -5.88 -5.46
N PHE A 233 4.00 -6.44 -6.17
CA PHE A 233 3.53 -7.81 -5.93
C PHE A 233 4.56 -8.87 -6.38
N ASP A 234 5.22 -8.65 -7.50
CA ASP A 234 6.19 -9.60 -8.06
C ASP A 234 7.53 -9.57 -7.33
N HIS A 235 7.93 -8.38 -6.85
CA HIS A 235 9.28 -8.17 -6.35
C HIS A 235 9.38 -8.21 -4.82
N CYS A 236 8.32 -7.89 -4.05
CA CYS A 236 8.33 -8.03 -2.60
C CYS A 236 8.26 -9.52 -2.20
N LYS A 237 9.41 -10.09 -1.81
CA LYS A 237 9.50 -11.51 -1.49
C LYS A 237 8.61 -11.91 -0.32
N GLY A 238 7.75 -12.89 -0.54
CA GLY A 238 6.79 -13.37 0.44
C GLY A 238 5.47 -12.60 0.51
N LEU A 239 5.33 -11.50 -0.24
CA LEU A 239 4.08 -10.74 -0.29
C LEU A 239 2.96 -11.54 -0.95
N VAL A 240 3.25 -12.17 -2.08
CA VAL A 240 2.33 -13.09 -2.77
C VAL A 240 2.79 -14.53 -2.54
N GLY A 241 1.89 -15.39 -2.06
CA GLY A 241 2.15 -16.79 -1.81
C GLY A 241 2.06 -17.18 -0.33
N THR A 242 2.95 -18.05 0.14
CA THR A 242 2.91 -18.61 1.51
C THR A 242 3.95 -18.00 2.45
N GLY A 243 4.72 -17.03 2.00
CA GLY A 243 5.72 -16.33 2.81
C GLY A 243 5.08 -15.35 3.81
N PRO A 244 5.82 -14.92 4.83
CA PRO A 244 5.36 -13.88 5.73
C PRO A 244 5.36 -12.51 5.02
N ILE A 245 4.36 -11.69 5.28
CA ILE A 245 4.34 -10.29 4.88
C ILE A 245 5.22 -9.50 5.86
N HIS A 246 6.19 -8.78 5.36
CA HIS A 246 7.14 -8.03 6.16
C HIS A 246 6.69 -6.59 6.42
N GLU A 247 7.32 -5.95 7.40
CA GLU A 247 7.09 -4.56 7.76
C GLU A 247 7.46 -3.63 6.59
N ASN A 248 8.61 -3.86 5.99
CA ASN A 248 9.06 -3.17 4.78
C ASN A 248 9.96 -4.07 3.94
N TYR A 249 10.37 -3.58 2.77
CA TYR A 249 11.10 -4.36 1.79
C TYR A 249 12.31 -3.59 1.26
N ASN A 250 13.39 -4.32 0.99
CA ASN A 250 14.57 -3.74 0.36
C ASN A 250 14.25 -3.34 -1.10
N PRO A 251 14.41 -2.07 -1.47
CA PRO A 251 14.05 -1.56 -2.80
C PRO A 251 14.91 -2.11 -3.95
N GLU A 252 16.06 -2.71 -3.67
CA GLU A 252 16.99 -3.22 -4.69
C GLU A 252 16.93 -4.74 -4.83
N THR A 253 16.53 -5.47 -3.79
CA THR A 253 16.54 -6.94 -3.77
C THR A 253 15.18 -7.58 -3.53
N GLY A 254 14.22 -6.80 -3.04
CA GLY A 254 12.89 -7.29 -2.65
C GLY A 254 12.87 -8.10 -1.36
N GLU A 255 14.00 -8.24 -0.66
CA GLU A 255 14.03 -8.96 0.62
C GLU A 255 13.16 -8.25 1.66
N GLY A 256 12.38 -9.04 2.40
CA GLY A 256 11.62 -8.53 3.53
C GLY A 256 12.53 -8.14 4.69
N LEU A 257 12.30 -6.98 5.26
CA LEU A 257 13.08 -6.40 6.35
C LEU A 257 12.23 -6.29 7.62
N HIS A 258 12.90 -6.21 8.77
CA HIS A 258 12.33 -5.98 10.09
C HIS A 258 11.26 -7.03 10.49
N THR A 259 10.09 -6.58 10.95
CA THR A 259 9.06 -7.47 11.54
C THR A 259 8.33 -8.29 10.47
N ARG A 260 7.96 -9.52 10.82
CA ARG A 260 7.14 -10.43 10.00
C ARG A 260 5.68 -10.38 10.42
N ASN A 261 4.79 -10.71 9.48
CA ASN A 261 3.34 -10.72 9.69
C ASN A 261 2.80 -9.33 10.09
N PHE A 262 3.23 -8.31 9.35
CA PHE A 262 2.96 -6.92 9.64
C PHE A 262 1.63 -6.47 9.03
N SER A 263 0.71 -5.99 9.88
CA SER A 263 -0.67 -5.71 9.49
C SER A 263 -0.82 -4.51 8.54
N TRP A 264 0.02 -3.47 8.66
CA TRP A 264 -0.03 -2.32 7.75
C TRP A 264 0.29 -2.74 6.33
N SER A 265 1.35 -3.49 6.15
CA SER A 265 1.72 -4.03 4.82
C SER A 265 0.65 -4.96 4.26
N ALA A 266 0.00 -5.79 5.12
CA ALA A 266 -1.09 -6.65 4.69
C ALA A 266 -2.33 -5.85 4.27
N SER A 267 -2.66 -4.77 4.98
CA SER A 267 -3.77 -3.88 4.64
C SER A 267 -3.51 -3.13 3.33
N ALA A 268 -2.30 -2.58 3.19
CA ALA A 268 -1.90 -1.88 1.97
C ALA A 268 -1.88 -2.82 0.75
N PHE A 269 -1.37 -4.05 0.91
CA PHE A 269 -1.42 -5.08 -0.13
C PHE A 269 -2.86 -5.37 -0.58
N TYR A 270 -3.79 -5.54 0.36
CA TYR A 270 -5.20 -5.77 0.04
C TYR A 270 -5.82 -4.58 -0.71
N LEU A 271 -5.56 -3.35 -0.28
CA LEU A 271 -6.08 -2.14 -0.92
C LEU A 271 -5.46 -1.94 -2.32
N LEU A 272 -4.16 -2.16 -2.50
CA LEU A 272 -3.49 -2.13 -3.80
C LEU A 272 -4.11 -3.14 -4.76
N TYR A 273 -4.35 -4.37 -4.29
CA TYR A 273 -5.04 -5.39 -5.08
C TYR A 273 -6.45 -4.94 -5.46
N GLN A 274 -7.25 -4.54 -4.49
CA GLN A 274 -8.64 -4.16 -4.69
C GLN A 274 -8.79 -2.92 -5.58
N ASN A 275 -8.05 -1.84 -5.29
CA ASN A 275 -8.26 -0.55 -5.92
C ASN A 275 -7.58 -0.42 -7.28
N THR A 276 -6.51 -1.19 -7.54
CA THR A 276 -5.71 -1.03 -8.76
C THR A 276 -5.90 -2.20 -9.73
N LEU A 277 -6.05 -3.43 -9.23
CA LEU A 277 -6.07 -4.61 -10.08
C LEU A 277 -7.47 -5.21 -10.28
N THR A 278 -8.40 -5.00 -9.34
CA THR A 278 -9.76 -5.58 -9.45
C THR A 278 -10.87 -4.55 -9.72
N SER A 279 -10.62 -3.27 -9.50
CA SER A 279 -11.60 -2.25 -9.80
C SER A 279 -11.76 -2.10 -11.31
N THR A 280 -12.81 -2.70 -11.87
CA THR A 280 -13.45 -2.14 -13.05
C THR A 280 -13.82 -0.71 -12.69
N GLN A 281 -13.24 0.26 -13.39
CA GLN A 281 -13.46 1.69 -13.14
C GLN A 281 -14.97 2.00 -13.18
N THR A 282 -15.62 1.92 -12.03
CA THR A 282 -16.87 2.63 -11.80
C THR A 282 -16.44 4.05 -11.46
N THR A 283 -16.41 4.91 -12.46
CA THR A 283 -16.25 6.35 -12.29
C THR A 283 -17.28 6.83 -11.29
N SER A 284 -16.87 7.06 -10.07
CA SER A 284 -17.63 7.85 -9.12
C SER A 284 -17.62 9.28 -9.67
N GLN A 285 -18.75 9.66 -10.29
CA GLN A 285 -18.97 11.03 -10.72
C GLN A 285 -19.11 11.91 -9.49
N ASN A 286 -18.06 12.65 -9.15
CA ASN A 286 -18.24 13.97 -8.54
C ASN A 286 -17.04 14.84 -8.92
N GLY A 287 -17.31 15.75 -9.86
CA GLY A 287 -16.59 17.00 -10.05
C GLY A 287 -15.36 17.00 -10.97
N LEU A 288 -15.57 17.41 -12.18
CA LEU A 288 -14.72 17.80 -13.31
C LEU A 288 -14.63 16.75 -14.41
N ALA A 289 -15.44 16.99 -15.46
CA ALA A 289 -15.42 16.24 -16.69
C ALA A 289 -14.07 16.42 -17.41
N ILE A 290 -13.28 15.34 -17.45
CA ILE A 290 -12.20 15.17 -18.41
C ILE A 290 -12.75 14.26 -19.52
N PRO A 291 -12.58 14.55 -20.81
CA PRO A 291 -13.10 13.73 -21.90
C PRO A 291 -12.45 12.34 -21.87
N THR A 292 -13.21 11.34 -21.49
CA THR A 292 -12.80 9.94 -21.60
C THR A 292 -13.10 9.43 -23.00
N THR A 293 -12.07 9.17 -23.78
CA THR A 293 -12.16 8.19 -24.86
C THR A 293 -12.19 6.81 -24.20
N SER A 294 -13.35 6.20 -24.16
CA SER A 294 -13.53 4.81 -23.74
C SER A 294 -12.81 3.89 -24.73
N VAL A 295 -11.69 3.32 -24.33
CA VAL A 295 -11.15 2.13 -24.98
C VAL A 295 -11.92 0.95 -24.37
N GLU A 296 -12.80 0.32 -25.13
CA GLU A 296 -13.35 -0.99 -24.79
C GLU A 296 -12.19 -1.98 -24.68
N VAL A 297 -11.79 -2.33 -23.47
CA VAL A 297 -10.84 -3.43 -23.25
C VAL A 297 -11.58 -4.72 -23.50
N LYS A 298 -11.40 -5.29 -24.68
CA LYS A 298 -11.94 -6.58 -25.07
C LYS A 298 -11.26 -7.66 -24.25
N VAL A 299 -12.01 -8.37 -23.40
CA VAL A 299 -11.50 -9.49 -22.60
C VAL A 299 -10.84 -10.51 -23.54
N ASN A 300 -9.57 -10.81 -23.28
CA ASN A 300 -8.82 -11.78 -24.07
C ASN A 300 -8.97 -13.18 -23.49
N LYS A 301 -9.67 -14.06 -24.19
CA LYS A 301 -9.92 -15.45 -23.78
C LYS A 301 -9.05 -16.48 -24.52
N GLU A 302 -8.06 -16.07 -25.30
CA GLU A 302 -7.24 -16.96 -26.13
C GLU A 302 -6.49 -18.01 -25.30
N LEU A 303 -5.85 -17.59 -24.18
CA LEU A 303 -5.13 -18.51 -23.30
C LEU A 303 -6.06 -19.53 -22.63
N LEU A 304 -7.27 -19.13 -22.27
CA LEU A 304 -8.28 -20.02 -21.72
C LEU A 304 -8.77 -21.02 -22.78
N ALA A 305 -9.03 -20.54 -24.00
CA ALA A 305 -9.41 -21.40 -25.13
C ALA A 305 -8.33 -22.47 -25.41
N ASP A 306 -7.07 -22.08 -25.42
CA ASP A 306 -5.93 -22.99 -25.60
C ASP A 306 -5.80 -24.01 -24.45
N ALA A 307 -6.02 -23.59 -23.21
CA ALA A 307 -5.99 -24.47 -22.06
C ALA A 307 -7.16 -25.48 -22.11
N ILE A 308 -8.37 -25.03 -22.46
CA ILE A 308 -9.53 -25.92 -22.67
C ILE A 308 -9.23 -26.97 -23.73
N LYS A 309 -8.72 -26.53 -24.91
CA LYS A 309 -8.37 -27.45 -26.00
C LYS A 309 -7.33 -28.49 -25.61
N LYS A 310 -6.32 -28.10 -24.83
CA LYS A 310 -5.30 -29.02 -24.28
C LYS A 310 -5.90 -30.02 -23.30
N ALA A 311 -6.77 -29.56 -22.41
CA ALA A 311 -7.44 -30.43 -21.45
C ALA A 311 -8.39 -31.44 -22.12
N GLU A 312 -9.14 -31.02 -23.13
CA GLU A 312 -10.04 -31.88 -23.93
C GLU A 312 -9.32 -32.96 -24.75
N ALA A 313 -8.05 -32.74 -25.07
CA ALA A 313 -7.24 -33.72 -25.79
C ALA A 313 -6.73 -34.87 -24.90
N LEU A 314 -6.84 -34.77 -23.57
CA LEU A 314 -6.38 -35.77 -22.61
C LEU A 314 -7.40 -36.90 -22.49
N ARG A 315 -6.91 -38.13 -22.43
CA ARG A 315 -7.76 -39.36 -22.39
C ARG A 315 -7.86 -39.88 -20.95
N GLU A 316 -9.08 -40.02 -20.45
CA GLU A 316 -9.36 -40.52 -19.10
C GLU A 316 -8.63 -41.82 -18.78
N ALA A 317 -8.62 -42.76 -19.73
CA ALA A 317 -7.99 -44.08 -19.56
C ALA A 317 -6.46 -44.05 -19.29
N GLU A 318 -5.80 -42.91 -19.51
CA GLU A 318 -4.36 -42.74 -19.31
C GLU A 318 -4.01 -42.30 -17.88
N TYR A 319 -5.02 -41.90 -17.07
CA TYR A 319 -4.82 -41.29 -15.76
C TYR A 319 -5.65 -41.96 -14.68
N THR A 320 -5.24 -41.76 -13.41
CA THR A 320 -6.03 -42.27 -12.28
C THR A 320 -7.37 -41.53 -12.20
N GLN A 321 -8.43 -42.24 -11.86
CA GLN A 321 -9.78 -41.69 -11.76
C GLN A 321 -9.84 -40.44 -10.88
N GLN A 322 -9.13 -40.44 -9.74
CA GLN A 322 -9.10 -39.33 -8.80
C GLN A 322 -8.46 -38.07 -9.40
N SER A 323 -7.32 -38.20 -10.10
CA SER A 323 -6.65 -37.03 -10.73
C SER A 323 -7.43 -36.53 -11.93
N TYR A 324 -8.02 -37.40 -12.72
CA TYR A 324 -8.82 -37.02 -13.86
C TYR A 324 -10.15 -36.32 -13.48
N GLN A 325 -10.76 -36.73 -12.35
CA GLN A 325 -11.95 -36.02 -11.83
C GLN A 325 -11.66 -34.57 -11.49
N GLY A 326 -10.47 -34.26 -10.93
CA GLY A 326 -10.03 -32.90 -10.69
C GLY A 326 -9.90 -32.07 -11.97
N LEU A 327 -9.41 -32.68 -13.05
CA LEU A 327 -9.35 -32.05 -14.36
C LEU A 327 -10.75 -31.72 -14.91
N ILE A 328 -11.71 -32.65 -14.80
CA ILE A 328 -13.09 -32.43 -15.28
C ILE A 328 -13.72 -31.23 -14.59
N VAL A 329 -13.57 -31.09 -13.27
CA VAL A 329 -14.11 -29.96 -12.52
C VAL A 329 -13.51 -28.63 -13.00
N ALA A 330 -12.18 -28.57 -13.19
CA ALA A 330 -11.50 -27.40 -13.68
C ALA A 330 -11.88 -27.05 -15.14
N LEU A 331 -12.05 -28.06 -15.99
CA LEU A 331 -12.47 -27.91 -17.39
C LEU A 331 -13.89 -27.36 -17.50
N ASP A 332 -14.83 -27.86 -16.68
CA ASP A 332 -16.21 -27.37 -16.68
C ASP A 332 -16.28 -25.93 -16.19
N ASN A 333 -15.47 -25.54 -15.20
CA ASN A 333 -15.35 -24.14 -14.78
C ASN A 333 -14.76 -23.26 -15.91
N GLY A 334 -13.69 -23.73 -16.54
CA GLY A 334 -13.06 -23.03 -17.67
C GLY A 334 -14.04 -22.77 -18.82
N ARG A 335 -14.86 -23.77 -19.18
CA ARG A 335 -15.90 -23.63 -20.21
C ARG A 335 -16.99 -22.62 -19.82
N LYS A 336 -17.43 -22.60 -18.56
CA LYS A 336 -18.41 -21.64 -18.06
C LYS A 336 -17.88 -20.22 -18.20
N VAL A 337 -16.66 -19.96 -17.75
CA VAL A 337 -16.02 -18.63 -17.83
C VAL A 337 -15.76 -18.23 -19.29
N TYR A 338 -15.36 -19.18 -20.16
CA TYR A 338 -15.14 -18.92 -21.58
C TYR A 338 -16.41 -18.47 -22.30
N ASN A 339 -17.56 -19.10 -21.99
CA ASN A 339 -18.86 -18.82 -22.61
C ASN A 339 -19.61 -17.66 -21.96
N ASP A 340 -19.16 -17.15 -20.82
CA ASP A 340 -19.78 -16.00 -20.18
C ASP A 340 -19.36 -14.70 -20.87
N GLU A 341 -20.30 -14.03 -21.53
CA GLU A 341 -20.06 -12.75 -22.24
C GLU A 341 -19.66 -11.62 -21.28
N ASN A 342 -20.01 -11.75 -19.99
CA ASN A 342 -19.69 -10.78 -18.95
C ASN A 342 -18.49 -11.21 -18.09
N ALA A 343 -17.76 -12.26 -18.47
CA ALA A 343 -16.58 -12.69 -17.73
C ALA A 343 -15.54 -11.58 -17.70
N THR A 344 -14.96 -11.34 -16.52
CA THR A 344 -13.84 -10.39 -16.37
C THR A 344 -12.53 -11.04 -16.80
N GLN A 345 -11.49 -10.25 -17.10
CA GLN A 345 -10.17 -10.80 -17.43
C GLN A 345 -9.61 -11.63 -16.28
N GLU A 346 -9.82 -11.20 -15.03
CA GLU A 346 -9.37 -11.93 -13.84
C GLU A 346 -10.05 -13.32 -13.73
N ALA A 347 -11.35 -13.39 -14.04
CA ALA A 347 -12.04 -14.68 -14.05
C ALA A 347 -11.48 -15.60 -15.11
N VAL A 348 -11.14 -15.07 -16.30
CA VAL A 348 -10.51 -15.80 -17.39
C VAL A 348 -9.12 -16.28 -17.01
N ASP A 349 -8.30 -15.42 -16.41
CA ASP A 349 -6.92 -15.75 -15.98
C ASP A 349 -6.91 -16.78 -14.85
N LEU A 350 -7.82 -16.65 -13.89
CA LEU A 350 -7.99 -17.60 -12.80
C LEU A 350 -8.43 -18.99 -13.30
N ALA A 351 -9.42 -19.03 -14.20
CA ALA A 351 -9.88 -20.28 -14.82
C ALA A 351 -8.77 -20.95 -15.64
N THR A 352 -7.99 -20.14 -16.38
CA THR A 352 -6.82 -20.62 -17.13
C THR A 352 -5.77 -21.23 -16.21
N LYS A 353 -5.45 -20.57 -15.12
CA LYS A 353 -4.50 -21.04 -14.11
C LYS A 353 -4.97 -22.37 -13.48
N GLN A 354 -6.20 -22.41 -13.00
CA GLN A 354 -6.78 -23.61 -12.37
C GLN A 354 -6.79 -24.81 -13.32
N LEU A 355 -7.13 -24.61 -14.57
CA LEU A 355 -7.14 -25.67 -15.58
C LEU A 355 -5.72 -26.19 -15.89
N ASN A 356 -4.74 -25.29 -15.98
CA ASN A 356 -3.34 -25.66 -16.15
C ASN A 356 -2.77 -26.41 -14.94
N GLU A 357 -3.15 -26.04 -13.74
CA GLU A 357 -2.76 -26.73 -12.49
C GLU A 357 -3.38 -28.13 -12.42
N ALA A 358 -4.65 -28.27 -12.77
CA ALA A 358 -5.32 -29.56 -12.84
C ALA A 358 -4.68 -30.51 -13.87
N MET A 359 -4.28 -30.00 -15.04
CA MET A 359 -3.53 -30.79 -16.04
C MET A 359 -2.15 -31.25 -15.50
N LYS A 360 -1.46 -30.41 -14.75
CA LYS A 360 -0.16 -30.75 -14.12
C LYS A 360 -0.30 -31.78 -13.01
N ALA A 361 -1.44 -31.79 -12.32
CA ALA A 361 -1.74 -32.72 -11.21
C ALA A 361 -2.19 -34.12 -11.67
N LEU A 362 -2.27 -34.38 -12.98
CA LEU A 362 -2.65 -35.66 -13.51
C LEU A 362 -1.62 -36.72 -13.23
N VAL A 363 -2.08 -37.87 -12.70
CA VAL A 363 -1.26 -39.06 -12.40
C VAL A 363 -1.58 -40.16 -13.39
N LYS A 364 -0.58 -40.59 -14.17
CA LYS A 364 -0.74 -41.67 -15.14
C LYS A 364 -1.00 -43.01 -14.46
N VAL A 365 -1.84 -43.84 -15.05
CA VAL A 365 -2.02 -45.23 -14.65
C VAL A 365 -0.79 -46.00 -15.13
N ASN A 366 -0.07 -46.65 -14.18
CA ASN A 366 1.00 -47.58 -14.55
C ASN A 366 0.35 -48.87 -15.10
N PRO A 367 0.69 -49.32 -16.31
CA PRO A 367 0.25 -50.63 -16.77
C PRO A 367 0.89 -51.70 -15.87
N THR A 368 0.09 -52.39 -15.05
CA THR A 368 0.50 -53.61 -14.38
C THR A 368 0.78 -54.68 -15.41
N VAL A 369 2.01 -55.13 -15.46
CA VAL A 369 2.38 -56.36 -16.15
C VAL A 369 1.78 -57.51 -15.33
N ASP A 370 0.80 -58.23 -15.89
CA ASP A 370 0.31 -59.49 -15.35
C ASP A 370 1.42 -60.52 -15.47
N GLU A 371 2.05 -60.88 -14.38
CA GLU A 371 2.73 -62.19 -14.22
C GLU A 371 1.89 -63.06 -13.30
N GLU A 372 1.24 -64.05 -13.91
CA GLU A 372 0.77 -65.23 -13.22
C GLU A 372 1.93 -65.95 -12.47
N ASN A 373 1.81 -66.16 -11.18
CA ASN A 373 2.06 -67.49 -10.65
C ASN A 373 1.50 -67.66 -9.23
N ASN A 374 0.84 -68.81 -9.14
CA ASN A 374 0.27 -69.50 -8.03
C ASN A 374 1.27 -69.74 -6.89
N GLU A 375 0.91 -69.60 -5.63
CA GLU A 375 0.87 -70.72 -4.65
C GLU A 375 0.45 -70.18 -3.25
N SER A 376 -0.41 -70.99 -2.69
CA SER A 376 -0.99 -70.91 -1.37
C SER A 376 0.00 -70.97 -0.20
N THR A 377 -0.26 -70.21 0.86
CA THR A 377 -0.26 -70.73 2.23
C THR A 377 -0.98 -69.81 3.21
N GLN A 378 -1.86 -70.41 3.97
CA GLN A 378 -2.60 -69.80 5.09
C GLN A 378 -1.64 -69.48 6.24
N GLN A 379 -1.88 -68.37 6.91
CA GLN A 379 -1.96 -68.32 8.38
C GLN A 379 -2.50 -66.99 8.90
N LYS A 380 -3.34 -67.06 9.91
CA LYS A 380 -4.17 -66.10 10.64
C LYS A 380 -3.35 -65.54 11.84
N PRO A 381 -3.89 -64.68 12.67
CA PRO A 381 -3.71 -63.23 12.69
C PRO A 381 -2.96 -62.75 13.95
N SER A 382 -2.45 -61.51 13.95
CA SER A 382 -2.09 -60.83 15.20
C SER A 382 -2.25 -59.34 15.08
N GLN A 383 -3.24 -58.85 15.79
CA GLN A 383 -3.36 -57.64 16.60
C GLN A 383 -2.74 -56.33 16.15
N ASN A 384 -3.63 -55.33 16.14
CA ASN A 384 -3.48 -53.88 16.20
C ASN A 384 -2.40 -53.38 17.19
N PRO A 385 -1.87 -52.15 16.97
CA PRO A 385 -2.43 -51.05 17.71
C PRO A 385 -2.69 -49.78 16.85
N THR A 386 -3.87 -49.28 17.07
CA THR A 386 -4.32 -47.90 17.35
C THR A 386 -3.31 -46.75 17.13
N THR A 387 -3.75 -45.77 16.43
CA THR A 387 -4.00 -44.35 16.75
C THR A 387 -3.70 -43.43 15.61
N GLU A 388 -4.76 -42.67 15.30
CA GLU A 388 -4.84 -41.26 15.07
C GLU A 388 -4.16 -40.66 13.82
N ASP A 389 -4.90 -40.27 12.77
CA ASP A 389 -5.24 -38.86 12.53
C ASP A 389 -6.27 -38.74 11.40
N SER A 390 -7.52 -38.59 11.77
CA SER A 390 -8.63 -38.23 10.86
C SER A 390 -9.19 -36.84 11.27
N THR A 391 -8.40 -35.78 11.09
CA THR A 391 -8.83 -34.41 11.31
C THR A 391 -8.24 -33.43 10.27
N MET A 392 -8.46 -33.66 8.97
CA MET A 392 -8.12 -32.69 7.94
C MET A 392 -9.10 -32.64 6.74
N ILE A 393 -10.38 -32.96 6.93
CA ILE A 393 -11.40 -32.80 5.86
C ILE A 393 -12.62 -31.98 6.29
N LEU A 394 -12.66 -31.42 7.50
CA LEU A 394 -13.81 -30.62 7.98
C LEU A 394 -13.56 -29.10 8.05
N GLY A 395 -12.44 -28.59 7.55
CA GLY A 395 -12.06 -27.17 7.62
C GLY A 395 -12.57 -26.27 6.50
N TYR A 396 -13.01 -26.80 5.38
CA TYR A 396 -13.33 -25.98 4.20
C TYR A 396 -14.82 -25.64 3.97
N THR A 397 -15.73 -26.21 4.75
CA THR A 397 -17.17 -25.98 4.60
C THR A 397 -17.76 -24.94 5.58
N LEU A 398 -16.98 -24.42 6.53
CA LEU A 398 -17.45 -23.44 7.51
C LEU A 398 -17.13 -21.98 7.17
N LEU A 399 -16.29 -21.69 6.17
CA LEU A 399 -15.93 -20.33 5.77
C LEU A 399 -16.85 -19.71 4.71
N LEU A 400 -17.72 -20.49 4.08
CA LEU A 400 -18.73 -20.01 3.12
C LEU A 400 -20.06 -19.62 3.77
N GLY A 401 -20.28 -19.96 5.05
CA GLY A 401 -21.52 -19.65 5.78
C GLY A 401 -21.57 -18.29 6.46
N LEU A 402 -20.42 -17.62 6.66
CA LEU A 402 -20.34 -16.36 7.41
C LEU A 402 -20.42 -15.09 6.53
N ALA A 403 -20.16 -15.21 5.24
CA ALA A 403 -20.28 -14.08 4.30
C ALA A 403 -21.73 -13.76 3.90
N SER A 404 -22.65 -14.73 4.02
CA SER A 404 -24.08 -14.54 3.68
C SER A 404 -24.91 -13.97 4.84
N GLY A 405 -24.43 -14.00 6.07
CA GLY A 405 -25.14 -13.52 7.25
C GLY A 405 -25.05 -12.00 7.47
N ALA A 406 -23.94 -11.38 7.05
CA ALA A 406 -23.73 -9.95 7.28
C ALA A 406 -24.53 -9.06 6.30
N ALA A 407 -24.81 -9.54 5.09
CA ALA A 407 -25.59 -8.78 4.11
C ALA A 407 -27.10 -8.72 4.42
N LEU A 408 -27.62 -9.64 5.23
CA LEU A 408 -29.04 -9.67 5.64
C LEU A 408 -29.33 -8.81 6.87
N PHE A 409 -28.31 -8.49 7.68
CA PHE A 409 -28.50 -7.66 8.89
C PHE A 409 -28.52 -6.15 8.59
N ILE A 410 -27.87 -5.72 7.50
CA ILE A 410 -27.83 -4.31 7.09
C ILE A 410 -29.14 -3.90 6.38
N LYS A 411 -29.82 -4.83 5.73
CA LYS A 411 -31.10 -4.55 5.02
C LYS A 411 -32.32 -4.43 5.95
N ARG A 412 -32.25 -4.91 7.20
CA ARG A 412 -33.38 -4.85 8.17
C ARG A 412 -33.40 -3.59 9.04
N LYS A 413 -32.34 -2.78 9.07
CA LYS A 413 -32.26 -1.54 9.86
C LYS A 413 -32.64 -0.27 9.10
N LYS A 414 -33.04 -0.37 7.82
CA LYS A 414 -33.50 0.77 6.99
C LYS A 414 -35.02 0.83 6.81
N GLN A 415 -35.81 0.02 7.55
CA GLN A 415 -37.25 0.01 7.43
C GLN A 415 -38.03 0.44 8.70
N ASP A 416 -37.30 0.74 9.79
CA ASP A 416 -37.93 1.23 11.03
C ASP A 416 -37.17 2.49 11.53
N CYS A 417 -37.32 3.60 10.82
CA CYS A 417 -37.24 4.99 11.32
C CYS A 417 -37.95 5.91 10.33
#